data_2899e9bd7a78122944b5cb04704492d9
#
_entry.id   2899e9bd7a78122944b5cb04704492d9
#
_cell.length_a   1.000
_cell.length_b   1.000
_cell.length_c   1.000
_cell.angle_alpha   90.00
_cell.angle_beta   90.00
_cell.angle_gamma   90.00
#
_symmetry.space_group_name_H-M   'P 1'
#
loop_
_entity.id
_entity.type
_entity.pdbx_description
1 polymer ?
#
loop_
_entity_poly.entity_id
_entity_poly.type
_entity_poly.pdbx_seq_one_letter_code
_entity_poly.pdbx_strand_id
1 'polypeptide(L)'
;MNAQPVTVAMAILYQQGKFLLQLRDDYPFILYPGHWGLFGGHLEPGESPEAGLQRELLEEITHQPTQLSLFRSYEDIHRIAYIYHAPLIVSLDQLVQREGQDLALVTPEAINQGYCYSEKIAQIRPLGSPHQKILQDFIKCNY
;
A
#
# COMPACT_ATOMS: atom_id res chain seq x y z
N MET A 1 30.29 -11.60 -4.78
CA MET A 1 29.75 -10.28 -4.43
C MET A 1 28.28 -10.41 -4.14
N ASN A 2 27.85 -9.96 -2.98
CA ASN A 2 26.45 -10.09 -2.57
C ASN A 2 25.65 -8.88 -3.02
N ALA A 3 24.53 -9.14 -3.65
CA ALA A 3 23.60 -8.08 -4.00
C ALA A 3 22.95 -7.54 -2.72
N GLN A 4 22.80 -6.23 -2.63
CA GLN A 4 22.07 -5.62 -1.53
C GLN A 4 20.58 -5.94 -1.67
N PRO A 5 19.87 -6.19 -0.56
CA PRO A 5 18.41 -6.34 -0.62
C PRO A 5 17.75 -5.10 -1.19
N VAL A 6 16.69 -5.31 -1.93
CA VAL A 6 15.82 -4.21 -2.39
C VAL A 6 15.08 -3.65 -1.17
N THR A 7 15.11 -2.35 -1.00
CA THR A 7 14.43 -1.67 0.10
C THR A 7 13.23 -0.91 -0.40
N VAL A 8 12.08 -1.19 0.21
CA VAL A 8 10.82 -0.51 -0.12
C VAL A 8 10.18 0.04 1.16
N ALA A 9 9.34 1.04 1.00
CA ALA A 9 8.50 1.54 2.09
C ALA A 9 7.06 1.58 1.60
N MET A 10 6.13 1.14 2.46
CA MET A 10 4.71 1.09 2.13
C MET A 10 3.87 1.68 3.25
N ALA A 11 2.69 2.18 2.92
CA ALA A 11 1.80 2.84 3.85
C ALA A 11 0.46 2.12 3.98
N ILE A 12 0.06 1.90 5.22
CA ILE A 12 -1.31 1.53 5.57
C ILE A 12 -2.03 2.83 5.94
N LEU A 13 -2.95 3.27 5.10
CA LEU A 13 -3.76 4.46 5.34
C LEU A 13 -5.18 4.01 5.69
N TYR A 14 -5.69 4.47 6.82
CA TYR A 14 -6.98 3.98 7.32
C TYR A 14 -7.93 5.11 7.67
N GLN A 15 -9.22 4.84 7.53
CA GLN A 15 -10.29 5.77 7.81
C GLN A 15 -11.55 5.00 8.18
N GLN A 16 -12.14 5.28 9.34
CA GLN A 16 -13.39 4.65 9.78
C GLN A 16 -13.34 3.12 9.75
N GLY A 17 -12.22 2.55 10.21
CA GLY A 17 -12.06 1.09 10.27
C GLY A 17 -11.82 0.41 8.93
N LYS A 18 -11.60 1.18 7.87
CA LYS A 18 -11.32 0.68 6.54
C LYS A 18 -9.94 1.10 6.09
N PHE A 19 -9.41 0.41 5.10
CA PHE A 19 -8.04 0.60 4.63
C PHE A 19 -8.02 1.02 3.18
N LEU A 20 -7.28 2.09 2.88
CA LEU A 20 -7.17 2.58 1.51
C LEU A 20 -6.21 1.71 0.73
N LEU A 21 -6.70 1.13 -0.35
CA LEU A 21 -5.90 0.35 -1.27
C LEU A 21 -6.02 0.90 -2.68
N GLN A 22 -4.98 0.66 -3.48
CA GLN A 22 -5.05 0.92 -4.90
C GLN A 22 -5.17 -0.39 -5.66
N LEU A 23 -5.94 -0.37 -6.73
CA LEU A 23 -5.94 -1.45 -7.72
C LEU A 23 -4.81 -1.16 -8.70
N ARG A 24 -3.79 -2.01 -8.71
CA ARG A 24 -2.60 -1.81 -9.53
C ARG A 24 -2.93 -1.93 -11.01
N ASP A 25 -2.14 -1.26 -11.83
CA ASP A 25 -2.26 -1.40 -13.30
C ASP A 25 -2.06 -2.85 -13.71
N ASP A 26 -2.64 -3.23 -14.82
CA ASP A 26 -2.63 -4.60 -15.31
C ASP A 26 -1.57 -4.81 -16.38
N TYR A 27 -0.36 -4.36 -16.11
CA TYR A 27 0.78 -4.53 -17.01
C TYR A 27 1.55 -5.79 -16.64
N PRO A 28 1.93 -6.62 -17.62
CA PRO A 28 2.57 -7.90 -17.31
C PRO A 28 3.96 -7.79 -16.70
N PHE A 29 4.59 -6.62 -16.77
CA PHE A 29 5.96 -6.42 -16.28
C PHE A 29 6.03 -5.90 -14.84
N ILE A 30 4.91 -5.60 -14.18
CA ILE A 30 4.92 -5.15 -12.78
C ILE A 30 4.57 -6.31 -11.85
N LEU A 31 4.90 -6.16 -10.56
CA LEU A 31 4.53 -7.14 -9.54
C LEU A 31 3.03 -7.03 -9.24
N TYR A 32 2.37 -8.18 -9.13
CA TYR A 32 0.95 -8.25 -8.79
C TYR A 32 0.07 -7.36 -9.67
N PRO A 33 0.16 -7.50 -11.01
CA PRO A 33 -0.66 -6.68 -11.90
C PRO A 33 -2.14 -6.94 -11.65
N GLY A 34 -2.93 -5.88 -11.66
CA GLY A 34 -4.38 -6.00 -11.46
C GLY A 34 -4.81 -6.49 -10.08
N HIS A 35 -3.93 -6.42 -9.08
CA HIS A 35 -4.24 -6.75 -7.69
C HIS A 35 -4.38 -5.50 -6.85
N TRP A 36 -5.20 -5.57 -5.82
CA TRP A 36 -5.26 -4.53 -4.80
C TRP A 36 -4.01 -4.58 -3.93
N GLY A 37 -3.47 -3.42 -3.59
CA GLY A 37 -2.28 -3.35 -2.76
C GLY A 37 -2.11 -2.04 -2.03
N LEU A 38 -1.11 -2.01 -1.16
CA LEU A 38 -0.70 -0.83 -0.42
C LEU A 38 0.06 0.13 -1.33
N PHE A 39 0.12 1.39 -0.91
CA PHE A 39 0.92 2.41 -1.58
C PHE A 39 2.36 2.34 -1.13
N GLY A 40 3.27 2.78 -1.99
CA GLY A 40 4.67 2.86 -1.69
C GLY A 40 5.53 2.48 -2.87
N GLY A 41 6.81 2.30 -2.61
CA GLY A 41 7.73 1.95 -3.68
C GLY A 41 9.17 1.79 -3.19
N HIS A 42 10.06 1.66 -4.13
CA HIS A 42 11.49 1.52 -3.88
C HIS A 42 12.08 2.80 -3.32
N LEU A 43 12.97 2.66 -2.35
CA LEU A 43 13.72 3.79 -1.82
C LEU A 43 14.89 4.10 -2.77
N GLU A 44 15.16 5.39 -2.92
CA GLU A 44 16.32 5.86 -3.66
C GLU A 44 17.56 5.82 -2.76
N PRO A 45 18.76 5.73 -3.34
CA PRO A 45 19.98 5.73 -2.54
C PRO A 45 20.08 6.96 -1.64
N GLY A 46 20.36 6.71 -0.35
CA GLY A 46 20.47 7.77 0.65
C GLY A 46 19.15 8.29 1.20
N GLU A 47 18.04 7.80 0.69
CA GLU A 47 16.71 8.23 1.13
C GLU A 47 16.28 7.45 2.38
N SER A 48 15.77 8.13 3.40
CA SER A 48 15.19 7.43 4.54
C SER A 48 13.86 6.78 4.14
N PRO A 49 13.45 5.69 4.82
CA PRO A 49 12.16 5.05 4.50
C PRO A 49 10.98 6.01 4.57
N GLU A 50 10.92 6.86 5.59
CA GLU A 50 9.83 7.81 5.75
C GLU A 50 9.82 8.86 4.64
N ALA A 51 10.98 9.43 4.30
CA ALA A 51 11.06 10.43 3.24
C ALA A 51 10.70 9.82 1.88
N GLY A 52 11.17 8.61 1.60
CA GLY A 52 10.84 7.91 0.36
C GLY A 52 9.37 7.60 0.25
N LEU A 53 8.75 7.19 1.35
CA LEU A 53 7.32 6.92 1.37
C LEU A 53 6.50 8.20 1.14
N GLN A 54 6.88 9.31 1.76
CA GLN A 54 6.21 10.58 1.53
C GLN A 54 6.30 10.99 0.06
N ARG A 55 7.45 10.80 -0.55
CA ARG A 55 7.64 11.07 -1.97
C ARG A 55 6.72 10.19 -2.83
N GLU A 56 6.69 8.88 -2.55
CA GLU A 56 5.85 7.94 -3.30
C GLU A 56 4.35 8.28 -3.17
N LEU A 57 3.90 8.61 -1.96
CA LEU A 57 2.50 8.96 -1.73
C LEU A 57 2.12 10.24 -2.49
N LEU A 58 3.01 11.21 -2.52
CA LEU A 58 2.77 12.43 -3.28
C LEU A 58 2.66 12.14 -4.78
N GLU A 59 3.51 11.24 -5.29
CA GLU A 59 3.49 10.83 -6.69
C GLU A 59 2.25 10.02 -7.05
N GLU A 60 1.83 9.10 -6.18
CA GLU A 60 0.75 8.16 -6.48
C GLU A 60 -0.64 8.75 -6.25
N ILE A 61 -0.86 9.45 -5.15
CA ILE A 61 -2.19 9.96 -4.78
C ILE A 61 -2.22 11.44 -4.41
N THR A 62 -1.13 12.14 -4.56
CA THR A 62 -1.02 13.59 -4.30
C THR A 62 -1.39 13.93 -2.85
N HIS A 63 -0.97 13.09 -1.91
CA HIS A 63 -1.26 13.26 -0.49
C HIS A 63 -0.05 12.88 0.34
N GLN A 64 0.26 13.71 1.34
CA GLN A 64 1.34 13.44 2.29
C GLN A 64 0.75 13.45 3.71
N PRO A 65 0.66 12.28 4.35
CA PRO A 65 0.20 12.20 5.73
C PRO A 65 1.12 12.96 6.68
N THR A 66 0.56 13.58 7.71
CA THR A 66 1.35 14.33 8.69
C THR A 66 1.90 13.49 9.82
N GLN A 67 1.37 12.27 10.00
CA GLN A 67 1.71 11.41 11.14
C GLN A 67 1.93 9.98 10.68
N LEU A 68 3.04 9.76 9.97
CA LEU A 68 3.45 8.41 9.62
C LEU A 68 4.18 7.77 10.80
N SER A 69 3.72 6.62 11.23
CA SER A 69 4.34 5.83 12.30
C SER A 69 4.78 4.48 11.76
N LEU A 70 5.96 4.03 12.15
CA LEU A 70 6.43 2.71 11.72
C LEU A 70 5.64 1.61 12.44
N PHE A 71 5.09 0.68 11.67
CA PHE A 71 4.46 -0.51 12.20
C PHE A 71 5.50 -1.61 12.42
N ARG A 72 6.11 -2.07 11.35
CA ARG A 72 7.20 -3.06 11.40
C ARG A 72 7.88 -3.17 10.04
N SER A 73 8.99 -3.90 9.99
CA SER A 73 9.63 -4.27 8.74
C SER A 73 9.41 -5.77 8.47
N TYR A 74 9.34 -6.10 7.19
CA TYR A 74 9.29 -7.49 6.72
C TYR A 74 10.52 -7.70 5.85
N GLU A 75 11.33 -8.68 6.18
CA GLU A 75 12.56 -8.89 5.42
C GLU A 75 12.78 -10.35 5.08
N ASP A 76 13.36 -10.54 3.90
CA ASP A 76 13.89 -11.80 3.46
C ASP A 76 15.25 -11.53 2.80
N ILE A 77 15.84 -12.53 2.15
CA ILE A 77 17.17 -12.36 1.55
C ILE A 77 17.17 -11.40 0.36
N HIS A 78 16.01 -11.06 -0.19
CA HIS A 78 15.91 -10.24 -1.40
C HIS A 78 15.35 -8.85 -1.13
N ARG A 79 14.61 -8.66 -0.02
CA ARG A 79 13.82 -7.46 0.17
C ARG A 79 13.68 -7.09 1.63
N ILE A 80 13.73 -5.80 1.90
CA ILE A 80 13.34 -5.22 3.20
C ILE A 80 12.19 -4.27 2.92
N ALA A 81 11.05 -4.50 3.55
CA ALA A 81 9.86 -3.66 3.41
C ALA A 81 9.55 -2.99 4.74
N TYR A 82 9.65 -1.67 4.78
CA TYR A 82 9.27 -0.87 5.96
C TYR A 82 7.81 -0.48 5.82
N ILE A 83 6.99 -0.87 6.79
CA ILE A 83 5.55 -0.62 6.75
C ILE A 83 5.21 0.46 7.76
N TYR A 84 4.70 1.56 7.26
CA TYR A 84 4.22 2.68 8.06
C TYR A 84 2.70 2.70 8.04
N HIS A 85 2.11 3.42 8.98
CA HIS A 85 0.67 3.63 9.00
C HIS A 85 0.33 5.04 9.40
N ALA A 86 -0.83 5.50 8.97
CA ALA A 86 -1.33 6.82 9.33
C ALA A 86 -2.85 6.88 9.10
N PRO A 87 -3.57 7.67 9.90
CA PRO A 87 -4.95 7.95 9.56
C PRO A 87 -5.06 8.75 8.27
N LEU A 88 -6.02 8.39 7.44
CA LEU A 88 -6.36 9.17 6.26
C LEU A 88 -7.39 10.22 6.70
N ILE A 89 -7.00 11.49 6.67
CA ILE A 89 -7.83 12.58 7.21
C ILE A 89 -8.59 13.35 6.12
N VAL A 90 -8.49 12.91 4.89
CA VAL A 90 -9.21 13.50 3.76
C VAL A 90 -10.13 12.46 3.15
N SER A 91 -11.15 12.90 2.43
CA SER A 91 -12.03 11.99 1.70
C SER A 91 -11.37 11.50 0.41
N LEU A 92 -11.85 10.38 -0.13
CA LEU A 92 -11.28 9.82 -1.35
C LEU A 92 -11.31 10.79 -2.53
N ASP A 93 -12.35 11.58 -2.63
CA ASP A 93 -12.47 12.54 -3.73
C ASP A 93 -11.48 13.70 -3.66
N GLN A 94 -10.80 13.88 -2.52
CA GLN A 94 -9.72 14.84 -2.38
C GLN A 94 -8.36 14.28 -2.82
N LEU A 95 -8.29 12.98 -3.06
CA LEU A 95 -7.08 12.34 -3.58
C LEU A 95 -7.07 12.41 -5.10
N VAL A 96 -5.87 12.54 -5.67
CA VAL A 96 -5.69 12.52 -7.13
C VAL A 96 -4.87 11.28 -7.46
N GLN A 97 -5.53 10.26 -7.99
CA GLN A 97 -4.85 9.03 -8.36
C GLN A 97 -4.06 9.23 -9.65
N ARG A 98 -2.75 9.02 -9.58
CA ARG A 98 -1.85 9.17 -10.73
C ARG A 98 -1.37 7.84 -11.29
N GLU A 99 -1.46 6.77 -10.51
CA GLU A 99 -1.09 5.42 -10.91
C GLU A 99 -2.17 4.46 -10.44
N GLY A 100 -2.30 3.34 -11.15
CA GLY A 100 -3.29 2.32 -10.82
C GLY A 100 -4.63 2.56 -11.50
N GLN A 101 -5.52 1.60 -11.33
CA GLN A 101 -6.81 1.59 -11.99
C GLN A 101 -7.96 2.10 -11.11
N ASP A 102 -7.80 2.01 -9.78
CA ASP A 102 -8.85 2.39 -8.84
C ASP A 102 -8.29 2.62 -7.45
N LEU A 103 -9.05 3.32 -6.60
CA LEU A 103 -8.83 3.48 -5.17
C LEU A 103 -10.10 3.04 -4.44
N ALA A 104 -9.94 2.36 -3.31
CA ALA A 104 -11.08 1.99 -2.49
C ALA A 104 -10.72 1.90 -1.02
N LEU A 105 -11.67 2.22 -0.15
CA LEU A 105 -11.58 1.92 1.27
C LEU A 105 -12.12 0.50 1.46
N VAL A 106 -11.25 -0.39 1.89
CA VAL A 106 -11.52 -1.83 1.94
C VAL A 106 -11.75 -2.26 3.38
N THR A 107 -12.79 -3.05 3.60
CA THR A 107 -13.15 -3.54 4.94
C THR A 107 -12.22 -4.65 5.40
N PRO A 108 -12.08 -4.85 6.73
CA PRO A 108 -11.34 -6.01 7.25
C PRO A 108 -11.87 -7.34 6.73
N GLU A 109 -13.18 -7.46 6.52
CA GLU A 109 -13.79 -8.67 5.98
C GLU A 109 -13.29 -8.97 4.57
N ALA A 110 -13.23 -7.95 3.72
CA ALA A 110 -12.72 -8.12 2.34
C ALA A 110 -11.24 -8.45 2.35
N ILE A 111 -10.48 -7.84 3.27
CA ILE A 111 -9.05 -8.17 3.42
C ILE A 111 -8.89 -9.65 3.77
N ASN A 112 -9.68 -10.16 4.71
CA ASN A 112 -9.61 -11.57 5.08
C ASN A 112 -10.05 -12.50 3.95
N GLN A 113 -11.04 -12.09 3.16
CA GLN A 113 -11.48 -12.85 1.98
C GLN A 113 -10.40 -12.87 0.89
N GLY A 114 -9.62 -11.80 0.79
CA GLY A 114 -8.54 -11.70 -0.18
C GLY A 114 -8.95 -11.15 -1.54
N TYR A 115 -10.12 -10.54 -1.65
CA TYR A 115 -10.58 -9.91 -2.89
C TYR A 115 -11.54 -8.77 -2.59
N CYS A 116 -11.68 -7.87 -3.56
CA CYS A 116 -12.55 -6.71 -3.43
C CYS A 116 -13.05 -6.30 -4.82
N TYR A 117 -14.31 -5.86 -4.88
CA TYR A 117 -14.88 -5.35 -6.10
C TYR A 117 -14.37 -3.95 -6.42
N SER A 118 -13.99 -3.73 -7.69
CA SER A 118 -13.64 -2.40 -8.18
C SER A 118 -14.84 -1.81 -8.93
N GLU A 119 -15.38 -0.71 -8.44
CA GLU A 119 -16.47 -0.02 -9.11
C GLU A 119 -16.01 0.58 -10.44
N LYS A 120 -14.78 1.07 -10.49
CA LYS A 120 -14.26 1.77 -11.66
C LYS A 120 -14.11 0.86 -12.88
N ILE A 121 -13.63 -0.37 -12.68
CA ILE A 121 -13.49 -1.32 -13.79
C ILE A 121 -14.55 -2.42 -13.79
N ALA A 122 -15.46 -2.40 -12.80
CA ALA A 122 -16.59 -3.33 -12.68
C ALA A 122 -16.14 -4.80 -12.63
N GLN A 123 -15.12 -5.10 -11.81
CA GLN A 123 -14.57 -6.45 -11.66
C GLN A 123 -14.19 -6.72 -10.22
N ILE A 124 -14.34 -7.98 -9.80
CA ILE A 124 -13.77 -8.46 -8.54
C ILE A 124 -12.30 -8.77 -8.82
N ARG A 125 -11.40 -8.20 -8.00
CA ARG A 125 -9.97 -8.41 -8.17
C ARG A 125 -9.35 -8.86 -6.85
N PRO A 126 -8.32 -9.72 -6.90
CA PRO A 126 -7.68 -10.21 -5.69
C PRO A 126 -6.76 -9.18 -5.07
N LEU A 127 -6.48 -9.35 -3.77
CA LEU A 127 -5.41 -8.64 -3.10
C LEU A 127 -4.08 -9.34 -3.37
N GLY A 128 -2.99 -8.57 -3.48
CA GLY A 128 -1.66 -9.14 -3.49
C GLY A 128 -1.40 -9.87 -2.16
N SER A 129 -0.93 -11.11 -2.20
CA SER A 129 -0.82 -11.92 -1.00
C SER A 129 0.10 -11.32 0.07
N PRO A 130 1.25 -10.69 -0.26
CA PRO A 130 2.04 -10.02 0.78
C PRO A 130 1.30 -8.83 1.40
N HIS A 131 0.54 -8.08 0.63
CA HIS A 131 -0.23 -6.93 1.12
C HIS A 131 -1.36 -7.39 2.05
N GLN A 132 -2.03 -8.48 1.69
CA GLN A 132 -3.06 -9.08 2.54
C GLN A 132 -2.47 -9.48 3.90
N LYS A 133 -1.31 -10.15 3.88
CA LYS A 133 -0.63 -10.59 5.10
C LYS A 133 -0.27 -9.41 6.00
N ILE A 134 0.29 -8.36 5.42
CA ILE A 134 0.68 -7.15 6.16
C ILE A 134 -0.55 -6.53 6.82
N LEU A 135 -1.65 -6.40 6.08
CA LEU A 135 -2.89 -5.83 6.61
C LEU A 135 -3.48 -6.69 7.71
N GLN A 136 -3.48 -8.01 7.55
CA GLN A 136 -3.96 -8.93 8.58
C GLN A 136 -3.14 -8.80 9.86
N ASP A 137 -1.81 -8.70 9.74
CA ASP A 137 -0.93 -8.51 10.89
C ASP A 137 -1.23 -7.18 11.59
N PHE A 138 -1.43 -6.13 10.82
CA PHE A 138 -1.76 -4.81 11.39
C PHE A 138 -3.09 -4.83 12.14
N ILE A 139 -4.11 -5.42 11.55
CA ILE A 139 -5.43 -5.53 12.17
C ILE A 139 -5.35 -6.30 13.49
N LYS A 140 -4.61 -7.40 13.53
CA LYS A 140 -4.43 -8.20 14.75
C LYS A 140 -3.77 -7.39 15.87
N CYS A 141 -2.86 -6.48 15.54
CA CYS A 141 -2.12 -5.73 16.55
C CYS A 141 -2.86 -4.47 17.02
N ASN A 142 -3.72 -3.90 16.19
CA ASN A 142 -4.28 -2.56 16.44
C ASN A 142 -5.81 -2.51 16.55
N TYR A 143 -6.48 -3.59 16.22
CA TYR A 143 -7.94 -3.61 16.21
C TYR A 143 -8.49 -4.89 16.78
#